data_455855c94a633ece1cc4a1e4bc60585d
#
_entry.id   455855c94a633ece1cc4a1e4bc60585d
#
_cell.length_a   1.000
_cell.length_b   1.000
_cell.length_c   1.000
_cell.angle_alpha   90.00
_cell.angle_beta   90.00
_cell.angle_gamma   90.00
#
_symmetry.space_group_name_H-M   'P 1'
#
loop_
_entity.id
_entity.type
_entity.pdbx_description
1 polymer ?
#
loop_
_entity_poly.entity_id
_entity_poly.type
_entity_poly.pdbx_seq_one_letter_code
_entity_poly.pdbx_strand_id
1 'polypeptide(L)'
;MPQFSDDLFLGPAQTFMGTGVTNNGAVFTGSMAGTTLTVTALLNGAPLALNMYVDGTSVTDGTYITAFGTGNGGTGTYTINQSVSASSTTMYGNYNGPFGNPAPMDIGVGPLGRVYIWDTVPQALGAAVIAASQTPAAAGNLTLTAGASVRSVINTSGSTVLQLDVPRAVSVTQAGGGTQRVFTISGFDYYGQTMSEAITSTVGSTVSGKKAFYQVSSVSVAGGGTTTACTVGTADIFGCPLRFIDKSYVVRYGWNNGTADDTTGTLTVADNGTANTTTGDVRGTFAPSSAADGIKRLVVTLALPAIAVGPNATRQGALGVTQA
;
A
#
# COMPACT_ATOMS: atom_id res chain seq x y z
N MET A 1 8.27 -13.65 -9.66
CA MET A 1 7.38 -14.55 -8.91
C MET A 1 7.67 -14.42 -7.43
N PRO A 2 6.66 -14.41 -6.56
CA PRO A 2 6.93 -14.57 -5.14
C PRO A 2 7.58 -15.94 -4.98
N GLN A 3 8.82 -15.95 -4.56
CA GLN A 3 9.62 -17.15 -4.64
C GLN A 3 9.48 -18.02 -3.41
N PHE A 4 8.97 -17.46 -2.35
CA PHE A 4 9.03 -18.14 -1.08
C PHE A 4 7.93 -17.68 -0.14
N SER A 5 7.30 -18.63 0.50
CA SER A 5 6.38 -18.37 1.59
C SER A 5 6.71 -19.33 2.70
N ASP A 6 7.07 -18.79 3.85
CA ASP A 6 7.32 -19.59 5.03
C ASP A 6 6.45 -19.09 6.18
N ASP A 7 5.93 -20.03 6.97
CA ASP A 7 5.17 -19.68 8.16
C ASP A 7 6.17 -19.31 9.24
N LEU A 8 6.17 -18.04 9.63
CA LEU A 8 7.03 -17.51 10.66
C LEU A 8 6.22 -17.10 11.89
N PHE A 9 6.76 -17.42 13.04
CA PHE A 9 6.33 -16.84 14.29
C PHE A 9 6.81 -15.37 14.32
N LEU A 10 5.88 -14.43 14.19
CA LEU A 10 6.17 -12.99 14.18
C LEU A 10 6.38 -12.42 15.60
N GLY A 11 6.42 -13.26 16.60
CA GLY A 11 6.48 -12.85 17.98
C GLY A 11 5.10 -12.60 18.60
N PRO A 12 5.07 -12.25 19.89
CA PRO A 12 3.81 -11.87 20.54
C PRO A 12 3.20 -10.67 19.86
N ALA A 13 1.87 -10.63 19.80
CA ALA A 13 1.16 -9.46 19.33
C ALA A 13 1.60 -8.24 20.12
N GLN A 14 2.18 -7.27 19.46
CA GLN A 14 2.72 -6.09 20.12
C GLN A 14 1.68 -4.98 20.09
N THR A 15 1.51 -4.33 21.20
CA THR A 15 0.77 -3.09 21.29
C THR A 15 1.72 -1.97 20.93
N PHE A 16 1.71 -1.55 19.69
CA PHE A 16 2.45 -0.37 19.30
C PHE A 16 1.66 0.88 19.64
N MET A 17 2.36 1.80 20.23
CA MET A 17 1.86 3.15 20.33
C MET A 17 1.71 3.73 18.93
N GLY A 18 0.53 4.12 18.58
CA GLY A 18 0.26 4.82 17.32
C GLY A 18 -0.50 4.10 16.23
N THR A 19 -0.65 2.82 16.28
CA THR A 19 -1.27 2.07 15.14
C THR A 19 -2.54 1.31 15.49
N GLY A 20 -3.24 1.77 16.48
CA GLY A 20 -4.43 1.09 16.94
C GLY A 20 -4.14 0.19 18.11
N VAL A 21 -5.15 -0.04 18.86
CA VAL A 21 -5.06 -0.66 20.14
C VAL A 21 -5.19 -2.13 20.02
N THR A 22 -4.33 -2.78 20.67
CA THR A 22 -4.45 -4.18 20.99
C THR A 22 -4.86 -4.35 22.47
N ASN A 23 -4.90 -5.57 22.91
CA ASN A 23 -5.58 -5.99 24.13
C ASN A 23 -5.19 -5.28 25.46
N ASN A 24 -4.07 -4.62 25.51
CA ASN A 24 -3.59 -3.94 26.75
C ASN A 24 -3.27 -2.47 26.57
N GLY A 25 -3.71 -1.85 25.51
CA GLY A 25 -3.45 -0.45 25.25
C GLY A 25 -4.72 0.38 25.19
N ALA A 26 -4.55 1.66 25.29
CA ALA A 26 -5.60 2.66 25.11
C ALA A 26 -5.18 3.68 24.06
N VAL A 27 -6.11 4.14 23.24
CA VAL A 27 -5.95 5.32 22.40
C VAL A 27 -6.96 6.35 22.86
N PHE A 28 -6.50 7.54 23.15
CA PHE A 28 -7.34 8.59 23.69
C PHE A 28 -6.88 9.97 23.24
N THR A 29 -7.79 10.94 23.30
CA THR A 29 -7.43 12.35 23.16
C THR A 29 -7.21 12.94 24.53
N GLY A 30 -6.04 13.56 24.74
CA GLY A 30 -5.70 14.15 26.01
C GLY A 30 -4.69 15.29 25.88
N SER A 31 -4.49 15.97 26.98
CA SER A 31 -3.47 17.02 27.18
C SER A 31 -2.80 16.87 28.52
N MET A 32 -1.57 17.36 28.65
CA MET A 32 -0.82 17.32 29.90
C MET A 32 -0.37 18.72 30.31
N ALA A 33 -0.55 19.01 31.59
CA ALA A 33 -0.09 20.25 32.21
C ALA A 33 0.48 19.94 33.60
N GLY A 34 1.79 20.06 33.76
CA GLY A 34 2.46 19.61 34.97
C GLY A 34 2.30 18.11 35.16
N THR A 35 1.86 17.69 36.34
CA THR A 35 1.62 16.27 36.67
C THR A 35 0.18 15.83 36.40
N THR A 36 -0.61 16.64 35.68
CA THR A 36 -2.00 16.32 35.38
C THR A 36 -2.16 15.95 33.90
N LEU A 37 -2.63 14.75 33.64
CA LEU A 37 -3.16 14.31 32.36
C LEU A 37 -4.67 14.55 32.35
N THR A 38 -5.18 15.25 31.37
CA THR A 38 -6.61 15.45 31.12
C THR A 38 -7.02 14.69 29.89
N VAL A 39 -7.92 13.74 30.01
CA VAL A 39 -8.45 12.89 28.93
C VAL A 39 -9.84 13.40 28.54
N THR A 40 -10.01 13.77 27.29
CA THR A 40 -11.26 14.32 26.76
C THR A 40 -12.08 13.31 25.98
N ALA A 41 -11.44 12.29 25.41
CA ALA A 41 -12.12 11.20 24.70
C ALA A 41 -11.28 9.93 24.75
N LEU A 42 -11.92 8.80 25.03
CA LEU A 42 -11.33 7.48 24.81
C LEU A 42 -11.73 7.03 23.39
N LEU A 43 -10.75 6.87 22.51
CA LEU A 43 -10.98 6.59 21.10
C LEU A 43 -11.09 5.09 20.83
N ASN A 44 -10.23 4.30 21.48
CA ASN A 44 -10.20 2.84 21.29
C ASN A 44 -9.46 2.16 22.45
N GLY A 45 -9.71 0.87 22.63
CA GLY A 45 -8.96 -0.04 23.49
C GLY A 45 -9.40 -0.13 24.92
N ALA A 46 -8.44 -0.51 25.77
CA ALA A 46 -8.68 -0.75 27.18
C ALA A 46 -8.92 0.55 27.96
N PRO A 47 -9.65 0.50 29.08
CA PRO A 47 -9.70 1.64 30.00
C PRO A 47 -8.31 2.02 30.51
N LEU A 48 -8.11 3.31 30.77
CA LEU A 48 -6.90 3.82 31.39
C LEU A 48 -6.77 3.27 32.82
N ALA A 49 -5.58 2.90 33.21
CA ALA A 49 -5.33 2.28 34.51
C ALA A 49 -4.03 2.77 35.14
N LEU A 50 -3.87 2.47 36.43
CA LEU A 50 -2.64 2.76 37.17
C LEU A 50 -1.46 2.02 36.56
N ASN A 51 -0.30 2.66 36.54
CA ASN A 51 0.95 2.17 35.96
C ASN A 51 0.92 2.03 34.44
N MET A 52 -0.13 2.49 33.78
CA MET A 52 -0.16 2.57 32.33
C MET A 52 0.76 3.68 31.86
N TYR A 53 1.74 3.34 31.03
CA TYR A 53 2.61 4.31 30.38
C TYR A 53 1.85 5.05 29.31
N VAL A 54 2.15 6.34 29.19
CA VAL A 54 1.50 7.22 28.23
C VAL A 54 2.55 7.82 27.30
N ASP A 55 2.27 7.78 26.01
CA ASP A 55 3.10 8.36 24.97
C ASP A 55 2.26 9.19 24.00
N GLY A 56 2.91 10.05 23.23
CA GLY A 56 2.30 10.93 22.25
C GLY A 56 3.20 12.11 21.92
N THR A 57 2.73 12.97 21.04
CA THR A 57 3.51 14.16 20.67
C THR A 57 3.74 15.04 21.89
N SER A 58 5.00 15.36 22.15
CA SER A 58 5.47 16.17 23.30
C SER A 58 5.25 15.51 24.68
N VAL A 59 4.99 14.23 24.74
CA VAL A 59 5.01 13.47 25.97
C VAL A 59 6.45 13.01 26.25
N THR A 60 6.91 13.25 27.46
CA THR A 60 8.25 12.83 27.90
C THR A 60 8.29 11.33 28.12
N ASP A 61 9.33 10.66 27.61
CA ASP A 61 9.53 9.23 27.79
C ASP A 61 9.48 8.81 29.26
N GLY A 62 8.87 7.67 29.53
CA GLY A 62 8.70 7.17 30.89
C GLY A 62 7.55 7.79 31.67
N THR A 63 6.67 8.57 31.01
CA THR A 63 5.45 9.07 31.64
C THR A 63 4.46 7.93 31.88
N TYR A 64 3.94 7.79 33.10
CA TYR A 64 2.90 6.81 33.44
C TYR A 64 1.91 7.35 34.46
N ILE A 65 0.72 6.75 34.51
CA ILE A 65 -0.37 7.13 35.42
C ILE A 65 -0.08 6.60 36.83
N THR A 66 -0.08 7.49 37.80
CA THR A 66 0.16 7.15 39.23
C THR A 66 -1.10 7.17 40.08
N ALA A 67 -2.09 7.95 39.67
CA ALA A 67 -3.37 8.02 40.40
C ALA A 67 -4.52 8.43 39.46
N PHE A 68 -5.72 8.00 39.80
CA PHE A 68 -6.95 8.53 39.23
C PHE A 68 -7.29 9.87 39.87
N GLY A 69 -7.73 10.81 39.05
CA GLY A 69 -8.34 12.07 39.46
C GLY A 69 -9.86 11.98 39.35
N THR A 70 -10.44 12.74 38.42
CA THR A 70 -11.87 12.64 38.10
C THR A 70 -12.17 11.49 37.13
N GLY A 71 -11.16 11.02 36.39
CA GLY A 71 -11.28 9.87 35.49
C GLY A 71 -11.14 8.55 36.24
N ASN A 72 -11.89 7.55 35.79
CA ASN A 72 -11.83 6.19 36.30
C ASN A 72 -11.78 5.22 35.15
N GLY A 73 -10.69 5.31 34.38
CA GLY A 73 -10.47 4.50 33.17
C GLY A 73 -10.98 5.12 31.85
N GLY A 74 -11.78 6.17 31.90
CA GLY A 74 -12.33 6.88 30.77
C GLY A 74 -11.89 8.34 30.71
N THR A 75 -12.79 9.21 30.30
CA THR A 75 -12.58 10.68 30.30
C THR A 75 -12.44 11.22 31.72
N GLY A 76 -11.62 12.25 31.89
CA GLY A 76 -11.36 12.86 33.18
C GLY A 76 -9.88 13.18 33.38
N THR A 77 -9.50 13.46 34.64
CA THR A 77 -8.11 13.77 35.00
C THR A 77 -7.43 12.59 35.66
N TYR A 78 -6.11 12.52 35.46
CA TYR A 78 -5.22 11.52 36.03
C TYR A 78 -3.93 12.19 36.51
N THR A 79 -3.30 11.66 37.52
CA THR A 79 -1.98 12.10 37.96
C THR A 79 -0.92 11.26 37.28
N ILE A 80 0.13 11.91 36.78
CA ILE A 80 1.28 11.25 36.16
C ILE A 80 2.55 11.42 37.00
N ASN A 81 3.52 10.54 36.78
CA ASN A 81 4.75 10.46 37.59
C ASN A 81 5.70 11.65 37.44
N GLN A 82 5.61 12.39 36.36
CA GLN A 82 6.52 13.51 36.06
C GLN A 82 5.79 14.68 35.42
N SER A 83 6.41 15.86 35.45
CA SER A 83 5.84 17.06 34.84
C SER A 83 6.01 17.06 33.34
N VAL A 84 4.90 17.14 32.61
CA VAL A 84 4.85 17.16 31.15
C VAL A 84 3.97 18.33 30.68
N SER A 85 4.34 18.93 29.54
CA SER A 85 3.52 19.92 28.86
C SER A 85 3.24 19.43 27.44
N ALA A 86 2.02 18.98 27.20
CA ALA A 86 1.58 18.51 25.90
C ALA A 86 0.19 19.08 25.59
N SER A 87 0.05 19.71 24.43
CA SER A 87 -1.23 20.18 23.93
C SER A 87 -2.17 19.02 23.66
N SER A 88 -3.46 19.29 23.54
CA SER A 88 -4.45 18.28 23.23
C SER A 88 -4.13 17.57 21.91
N THR A 89 -3.85 16.27 21.98
CA THR A 89 -3.48 15.42 20.85
C THR A 89 -3.92 13.99 21.11
N THR A 90 -3.81 13.13 20.10
CA THR A 90 -3.96 11.69 20.29
C THR A 90 -2.78 11.17 21.10
N MET A 91 -3.08 10.47 22.17
CA MET A 91 -2.14 9.82 23.06
C MET A 91 -2.41 8.32 23.14
N TYR A 92 -1.42 7.58 23.55
CA TYR A 92 -1.42 6.13 23.60
C TYR A 92 -1.01 5.66 24.98
N GLY A 93 -1.78 4.74 25.54
CA GLY A 93 -1.48 4.14 26.83
C GLY A 93 -1.17 2.66 26.68
N ASN A 94 -0.14 2.16 27.39
CA ASN A 94 0.13 0.73 27.46
C ASN A 94 0.82 0.35 28.78
N TYR A 95 0.77 -0.93 29.12
CA TYR A 95 1.43 -1.45 30.32
C TYR A 95 2.89 -1.87 30.13
N ASN A 96 3.41 -1.74 28.93
CA ASN A 96 4.65 -2.39 28.54
C ASN A 96 5.90 -1.53 28.69
N GLY A 97 5.76 -0.42 29.38
CA GLY A 97 6.85 0.50 29.68
C GLY A 97 7.19 1.47 28.54
N PRO A 98 8.16 2.36 28.79
CA PRO A 98 8.45 3.49 27.93
C PRO A 98 9.00 3.11 26.55
N PHE A 99 9.38 1.87 26.34
CA PHE A 99 9.95 1.40 25.08
C PHE A 99 8.94 0.65 24.21
N GLY A 100 7.67 0.65 24.57
CA GLY A 100 6.60 0.05 23.75
C GLY A 100 6.73 -1.47 23.57
N ASN A 101 7.66 -2.12 24.22
CA ASN A 101 7.86 -3.57 24.12
C ASN A 101 7.08 -4.28 25.22
N PRO A 102 6.00 -4.97 24.87
CA PRO A 102 5.32 -5.81 25.83
C PRO A 102 6.25 -6.90 26.35
N ALA A 103 6.13 -7.21 27.62
CA ALA A 103 6.75 -8.42 28.12
C ALA A 103 6.18 -9.62 27.36
N PRO A 104 7.00 -10.46 26.74
CA PRO A 104 6.52 -11.52 25.85
C PRO A 104 5.53 -12.48 26.52
N MET A 105 5.62 -12.61 27.80
CA MET A 105 4.74 -13.50 28.61
C MET A 105 3.33 -12.94 28.81
N ASP A 106 3.12 -11.64 28.63
CA ASP A 106 1.84 -11.01 28.92
C ASP A 106 0.85 -11.09 27.76
N ILE A 107 1.32 -11.46 26.59
CA ILE A 107 0.52 -11.38 25.36
C ILE A 107 0.22 -12.75 24.78
N GLY A 108 0.80 -13.77 25.32
CA GLY A 108 0.68 -15.11 24.78
C GLY A 108 1.37 -15.25 23.41
N VAL A 109 1.06 -16.33 22.72
CA VAL A 109 1.62 -16.62 21.41
C VAL A 109 0.99 -15.66 20.38
N GLY A 110 1.81 -14.86 19.76
CA GLY A 110 1.36 -13.97 18.69
C GLY A 110 0.93 -14.74 17.45
N PRO A 111 0.27 -14.06 16.52
CA PRO A 111 -0.16 -14.69 15.28
C PRO A 111 1.04 -15.20 14.49
N LEU A 112 0.88 -16.36 13.89
CA LEU A 112 1.75 -16.80 12.82
C LEU A 112 1.56 -15.85 11.64
N GLY A 113 2.65 -15.44 11.04
CA GLY A 113 2.66 -14.67 9.82
C GLY A 113 3.42 -15.42 8.73
N ARG A 114 3.37 -14.87 7.53
CA ARG A 114 4.10 -15.39 6.39
C ARG A 114 5.03 -14.33 5.85
N VAL A 115 6.25 -14.72 5.54
CA VAL A 115 7.22 -13.88 4.83
C VAL A 115 7.23 -14.27 3.37
N TYR A 116 7.04 -13.27 2.51
CA TYR A 116 7.14 -13.42 1.08
C TYR A 116 8.26 -12.52 0.57
N ILE A 117 9.07 -13.08 -0.31
CA ILE A 117 10.12 -12.33 -0.99
C ILE A 117 9.78 -12.30 -2.47
N TRP A 118 9.63 -11.10 -3.00
CA TRP A 118 9.51 -10.85 -4.43
C TRP A 118 10.79 -10.23 -4.94
N ASP A 119 11.46 -10.97 -5.81
CA ASP A 119 12.76 -10.62 -6.36
C ASP A 119 12.65 -10.60 -7.88
N THR A 120 12.97 -9.49 -8.50
CA THR A 120 12.86 -9.32 -9.94
C THR A 120 13.76 -8.20 -10.47
N VAL A 121 14.01 -8.22 -11.78
CA VAL A 121 14.73 -7.16 -12.49
C VAL A 121 13.80 -6.59 -13.56
N PRO A 122 13.08 -5.50 -13.26
CA PRO A 122 12.17 -4.89 -14.22
C PRO A 122 12.92 -4.28 -15.40
N GLN A 123 12.39 -4.49 -16.60
CA GLN A 123 12.92 -3.87 -17.80
C GLN A 123 12.73 -2.36 -17.79
N ALA A 124 13.53 -1.65 -18.57
CA ALA A 124 13.35 -0.23 -18.77
C ALA A 124 11.91 0.08 -19.23
N LEU A 125 11.34 1.17 -18.72
CA LEU A 125 10.05 1.63 -19.21
C LEU A 125 10.11 2.00 -20.69
N GLY A 126 9.00 1.82 -21.38
CA GLY A 126 8.87 2.20 -22.77
C GLY A 126 7.56 2.92 -23.04
N ALA A 127 7.65 4.11 -23.62
CA ALA A 127 6.47 4.97 -23.83
C ALA A 127 5.49 4.44 -24.91
N ALA A 128 5.91 3.47 -25.74
CA ALA A 128 5.16 2.99 -26.89
C ALA A 128 5.20 1.45 -27.02
N VAL A 129 5.48 0.74 -25.93
CA VAL A 129 5.69 -0.72 -25.95
C VAL A 129 4.39 -1.54 -25.94
N ILE A 130 3.25 -0.92 -25.64
CA ILE A 130 1.91 -1.53 -25.66
C ILE A 130 1.13 -1.09 -26.91
N ALA A 131 1.19 0.17 -27.25
CA ALA A 131 0.66 0.68 -28.51
C ALA A 131 1.61 1.72 -29.11
N ALA A 132 2.05 1.47 -30.32
CA ALA A 132 2.86 2.40 -31.09
C ALA A 132 2.09 3.72 -31.37
N SER A 133 2.81 4.74 -31.80
CA SER A 133 2.22 6.03 -32.12
C SER A 133 1.11 5.92 -33.16
N GLN A 134 -0.08 6.36 -32.81
CA GLN A 134 -1.25 6.36 -33.64
C GLN A 134 -2.16 7.55 -33.32
N THR A 135 -2.95 7.99 -34.30
CA THR A 135 -3.90 9.10 -34.14
C THR A 135 -5.31 8.59 -34.41
N PRO A 136 -6.03 8.09 -33.38
CA PRO A 136 -7.40 7.64 -33.57
C PRO A 136 -8.30 8.78 -34.01
N ALA A 137 -9.01 8.59 -35.13
CA ALA A 137 -9.96 9.58 -35.65
C ALA A 137 -11.29 9.60 -34.91
N ALA A 138 -11.65 8.50 -34.24
CA ALA A 138 -12.89 8.30 -33.51
C ALA A 138 -12.65 7.52 -32.21
N ALA A 139 -13.68 7.43 -31.37
CA ALA A 139 -13.67 6.51 -30.24
C ALA A 139 -13.53 5.07 -30.71
N GLY A 140 -12.79 4.26 -29.99
CA GLY A 140 -12.57 2.85 -30.32
C GLY A 140 -11.27 2.29 -29.77
N ASN A 141 -10.97 1.07 -30.17
CA ASN A 141 -9.77 0.38 -29.71
C ASN A 141 -8.52 0.84 -30.50
N LEU A 142 -7.43 0.98 -29.77
CA LEU A 142 -6.11 1.16 -30.34
C LEU A 142 -5.58 -0.17 -30.89
N THR A 143 -4.73 -0.06 -31.92
CA THR A 143 -3.93 -1.21 -32.36
C THR A 143 -2.82 -1.45 -31.36
N LEU A 144 -2.79 -2.64 -30.76
CA LEU A 144 -1.74 -3.05 -29.84
C LEU A 144 -0.55 -3.62 -30.59
N THR A 145 0.64 -3.27 -30.15
CA THR A 145 1.90 -3.73 -30.77
C THR A 145 2.92 -4.00 -29.66
N ALA A 146 3.40 -5.24 -29.57
CA ALA A 146 4.43 -5.61 -28.62
C ALA A 146 5.75 -4.90 -28.93
N GLY A 147 6.22 -4.08 -28.00
CA GLY A 147 7.57 -3.48 -28.02
C GLY A 147 8.60 -4.37 -27.32
N ALA A 148 9.82 -3.84 -27.14
CA ALA A 148 10.98 -4.61 -26.70
C ALA A 148 10.82 -5.30 -25.32
N SER A 149 10.08 -4.70 -24.38
CA SER A 149 9.86 -5.22 -23.03
C SER A 149 8.51 -5.93 -22.84
N VAL A 150 7.77 -6.13 -23.91
CA VAL A 150 6.42 -6.70 -23.90
C VAL A 150 6.34 -7.86 -24.87
N ARG A 151 5.67 -8.94 -24.46
CA ARG A 151 5.51 -10.14 -25.30
C ARG A 151 4.06 -10.31 -25.72
N SER A 152 3.84 -10.70 -26.97
CA SER A 152 2.55 -11.21 -27.41
C SER A 152 2.40 -12.66 -26.98
N VAL A 153 1.37 -12.99 -26.23
CA VAL A 153 1.11 -14.34 -25.72
C VAL A 153 -0.38 -14.69 -25.91
N ILE A 154 -0.67 -15.99 -25.94
CA ILE A 154 -2.05 -16.47 -25.90
C ILE A 154 -2.38 -16.77 -24.44
N ASN A 155 -3.42 -16.13 -23.91
CA ASN A 155 -3.87 -16.35 -22.54
C ASN A 155 -4.66 -17.68 -22.43
N THR A 156 -5.06 -18.04 -21.22
CA THR A 156 -5.83 -19.26 -20.93
C THR A 156 -7.20 -19.32 -21.63
N SER A 157 -7.72 -18.19 -22.07
CA SER A 157 -8.97 -18.09 -22.84
C SER A 157 -8.77 -18.17 -24.36
N GLY A 158 -7.54 -18.42 -24.83
CA GLY A 158 -7.21 -18.48 -26.25
C GLY A 158 -7.11 -17.12 -26.96
N SER A 159 -7.12 -16.02 -26.24
CA SER A 159 -7.01 -14.67 -26.79
C SER A 159 -5.55 -14.18 -26.76
N THR A 160 -5.15 -13.48 -27.84
CA THR A 160 -3.85 -12.83 -27.89
C THR A 160 -3.86 -11.60 -26.98
N VAL A 161 -2.91 -11.53 -26.06
CA VAL A 161 -2.72 -10.43 -25.11
C VAL A 161 -1.26 -10.02 -25.08
N LEU A 162 -0.99 -8.80 -24.61
CA LEU A 162 0.37 -8.32 -24.38
C LEU A 162 0.76 -8.56 -22.93
N GLN A 163 1.78 -9.37 -22.70
CA GLN A 163 2.31 -9.65 -21.38
C GLN A 163 3.49 -8.74 -21.08
N LEU A 164 3.41 -8.07 -19.94
CA LEU A 164 4.47 -7.23 -19.40
C LEU A 164 5.53 -8.07 -18.69
N ASP A 165 6.70 -7.51 -18.52
CA ASP A 165 7.85 -8.16 -17.85
C ASP A 165 7.55 -8.48 -16.38
N VAL A 166 6.91 -7.52 -15.68
CA VAL A 166 6.44 -7.62 -14.30
C VAL A 166 5.05 -6.97 -14.22
N PRO A 167 4.27 -7.24 -13.16
CA PRO A 167 3.07 -6.46 -12.89
C PRO A 167 3.44 -4.99 -12.70
N ARG A 168 2.98 -4.12 -13.58
CA ARG A 168 3.30 -2.69 -13.55
C ARG A 168 2.21 -1.83 -14.16
N ALA A 169 2.20 -0.55 -13.81
CA ALA A 169 1.22 0.37 -14.36
C ALA A 169 1.48 0.65 -15.84
N VAL A 170 0.39 0.95 -16.53
CA VAL A 170 0.38 1.40 -17.91
C VAL A 170 0.45 2.92 -17.94
N SER A 171 1.13 3.48 -18.94
CA SER A 171 1.18 4.93 -19.18
C SER A 171 0.58 5.28 -20.53
N VAL A 172 -0.06 6.45 -20.59
CA VAL A 172 -0.60 7.04 -21.82
C VAL A 172 0.11 8.36 -22.06
N THR A 173 0.69 8.50 -23.24
CA THR A 173 1.30 9.75 -23.70
C THR A 173 0.48 10.31 -24.85
N GLN A 174 0.07 11.56 -24.77
CA GLN A 174 -0.62 12.26 -25.84
C GLN A 174 0.19 13.47 -26.28
N ALA A 175 0.36 13.62 -27.60
CA ALA A 175 1.06 14.77 -28.14
C ALA A 175 0.30 16.09 -27.91
N GLY A 176 1.02 17.21 -27.93
CA GLY A 176 0.46 18.54 -27.76
C GLY A 176 -0.56 18.91 -28.83
N GLY A 177 -1.46 19.86 -28.52
CA GLY A 177 -2.46 20.38 -29.45
C GLY A 177 -3.69 19.51 -29.68
N GLY A 178 -3.78 18.36 -29.02
CA GLY A 178 -4.91 17.44 -29.14
C GLY A 178 -6.05 17.73 -28.17
N THR A 179 -7.04 16.84 -28.17
CA THR A 179 -8.17 16.87 -27.23
C THR A 179 -7.94 15.80 -26.15
N GLN A 180 -8.03 16.20 -24.88
CA GLN A 180 -7.96 15.27 -23.75
C GLN A 180 -9.00 14.16 -23.90
N ARG A 181 -8.61 12.93 -23.64
CA ARG A 181 -9.46 11.74 -23.74
C ARG A 181 -9.26 10.80 -22.57
N VAL A 182 -10.25 9.95 -22.34
CA VAL A 182 -10.16 8.84 -21.42
C VAL A 182 -9.75 7.59 -22.18
N PHE A 183 -8.68 6.97 -21.72
CA PHE A 183 -8.20 5.68 -22.21
C PHE A 183 -8.60 4.61 -21.20
N THR A 184 -9.36 3.62 -21.62
CA THR A 184 -9.67 2.46 -20.79
C THR A 184 -8.74 1.33 -21.18
N ILE A 185 -7.88 0.95 -20.24
CA ILE A 185 -6.99 -0.18 -20.33
C ILE A 185 -7.71 -1.38 -19.77
N SER A 186 -7.78 -2.48 -20.50
CA SER A 186 -8.34 -3.75 -20.03
C SER A 186 -7.29 -4.85 -20.10
N GLY A 187 -7.31 -5.75 -19.16
CA GLY A 187 -6.31 -6.82 -19.10
C GLY A 187 -6.48 -7.71 -17.89
N PHE A 188 -5.36 -8.25 -17.43
CA PHE A 188 -5.34 -9.20 -16.34
C PHE A 188 -4.20 -8.86 -15.37
N ASP A 189 -4.44 -9.14 -14.11
CA ASP A 189 -3.41 -9.09 -13.10
C ASP A 189 -2.47 -10.30 -13.16
N TYR A 190 -1.54 -10.36 -12.22
CA TYR A 190 -0.56 -11.45 -12.13
C TYR A 190 -1.20 -12.83 -11.94
N TYR A 191 -2.39 -12.90 -11.36
CA TYR A 191 -3.13 -14.14 -11.08
C TYR A 191 -4.20 -14.45 -12.12
N GLY A 192 -4.25 -13.68 -13.20
CA GLY A 192 -5.22 -13.89 -14.29
C GLY A 192 -6.62 -13.36 -14.00
N GLN A 193 -6.80 -12.53 -12.97
CA GLN A 193 -8.08 -11.86 -12.74
C GLN A 193 -8.23 -10.70 -13.73
N THR A 194 -9.41 -10.56 -14.29
CA THR A 194 -9.72 -9.43 -15.17
C THR A 194 -9.65 -8.13 -14.42
N MET A 195 -9.08 -7.12 -15.04
CA MET A 195 -8.98 -5.79 -14.48
C MET A 195 -9.08 -4.72 -15.55
N SER A 196 -9.53 -3.53 -15.16
CA SER A 196 -9.57 -2.37 -16.03
C SER A 196 -9.18 -1.09 -15.29
N GLU A 197 -8.65 -0.12 -16.05
CA GLU A 197 -8.31 1.20 -15.55
C GLU A 197 -8.65 2.27 -16.58
N ALA A 198 -9.29 3.34 -16.11
CA ALA A 198 -9.56 4.53 -16.91
C ALA A 198 -8.50 5.61 -16.62
N ILE A 199 -7.68 5.90 -17.62
CA ILE A 199 -6.64 6.91 -17.55
C ILE A 199 -7.06 8.11 -18.37
N THR A 200 -7.26 9.26 -17.73
CA THR A 200 -7.51 10.51 -18.42
C THR A 200 -6.19 11.10 -18.88
N SER A 201 -6.00 11.23 -20.20
CA SER A 201 -4.77 11.79 -20.75
C SER A 201 -4.60 13.27 -20.40
N THR A 202 -3.36 13.72 -20.41
CA THR A 202 -3.02 15.16 -20.39
C THR A 202 -2.32 15.50 -21.68
N VAL A 203 -2.87 16.47 -22.40
CA VAL A 203 -2.31 16.91 -23.69
C VAL A 203 -0.88 17.40 -23.51
N GLY A 204 0.03 16.89 -24.33
CA GLY A 204 1.45 17.22 -24.29
C GLY A 204 2.22 16.53 -23.15
N SER A 205 1.65 15.54 -22.51
CA SER A 205 2.27 14.89 -21.34
C SER A 205 1.99 13.39 -21.31
N THR A 206 2.75 12.70 -20.46
CA THR A 206 2.54 11.29 -20.10
C THR A 206 1.79 11.22 -18.78
N VAL A 207 0.74 10.41 -18.71
CA VAL A 207 0.00 10.10 -17.50
C VAL A 207 0.17 8.62 -17.19
N SER A 208 0.62 8.30 -15.99
CA SER A 208 0.73 6.92 -15.49
C SER A 208 -0.54 6.50 -14.80
N GLY A 209 -0.95 5.26 -15.03
CA GLY A 209 -2.01 4.60 -14.28
C GLY A 209 -1.59 4.30 -12.83
N LYS A 210 -2.52 3.74 -12.08
CA LYS A 210 -2.39 3.39 -10.65
C LYS A 210 -2.42 1.88 -10.42
N LYS A 211 -2.96 1.13 -11.40
CA LYS A 211 -3.15 -0.32 -11.30
C LYS A 211 -2.04 -1.05 -12.05
N ALA A 212 -1.57 -2.14 -11.47
CA ALA A 212 -0.47 -2.91 -12.02
C ALA A 212 -1.00 -4.08 -12.87
N PHE A 213 -0.98 -3.90 -14.18
CA PHE A 213 -1.30 -4.94 -15.15
C PHE A 213 -0.13 -5.91 -15.32
N TYR A 214 -0.44 -7.19 -15.47
CA TYR A 214 0.51 -8.19 -15.96
C TYR A 214 0.26 -8.52 -17.44
N GLN A 215 -1.00 -8.48 -17.86
CA GLN A 215 -1.35 -8.62 -19.26
C GLN A 215 -2.33 -7.52 -19.67
N VAL A 216 -2.16 -7.00 -20.88
CA VAL A 216 -3.05 -6.02 -21.50
C VAL A 216 -3.74 -6.67 -22.68
N SER A 217 -5.07 -6.69 -22.66
CA SER A 217 -5.89 -7.27 -23.73
C SER A 217 -6.42 -6.23 -24.71
N SER A 218 -6.72 -5.03 -24.24
CA SER A 218 -7.17 -3.92 -25.09
C SER A 218 -6.90 -2.56 -24.44
N VAL A 219 -6.83 -1.56 -25.31
CA VAL A 219 -6.85 -0.15 -24.92
C VAL A 219 -7.86 0.55 -25.80
N SER A 220 -8.86 1.18 -25.22
CA SER A 220 -9.89 1.93 -25.93
C SER A 220 -9.86 3.41 -25.59
N VAL A 221 -10.18 4.25 -26.56
CA VAL A 221 -10.33 5.70 -26.40
C VAL A 221 -11.82 6.05 -26.39
N ALA A 222 -12.25 6.78 -25.36
CA ALA A 222 -13.63 7.22 -25.21
C ALA A 222 -13.83 8.68 -25.66
N GLY A 223 -15.05 9.02 -26.06
CA GLY A 223 -15.47 10.40 -26.34
C GLY A 223 -14.97 11.00 -27.66
N GLY A 224 -14.46 10.19 -28.58
CA GLY A 224 -13.97 10.61 -29.89
C GLY A 224 -12.47 10.37 -30.10
N GLY A 225 -11.92 10.82 -31.20
CA GLY A 225 -10.50 10.71 -31.50
C GLY A 225 -9.64 11.65 -30.67
N THR A 226 -8.34 11.38 -30.61
CA THR A 226 -7.36 12.20 -29.88
C THR A 226 -6.97 13.48 -30.66
N THR A 227 -7.21 13.53 -31.96
CA THR A 227 -6.80 14.59 -32.89
C THR A 227 -5.28 14.77 -33.04
N THR A 228 -4.50 14.24 -32.12
CA THR A 228 -3.03 14.17 -32.19
C THR A 228 -2.55 12.77 -31.82
N ALA A 229 -1.29 12.50 -32.12
CA ALA A 229 -0.70 11.19 -31.84
C ALA A 229 -0.75 10.84 -30.34
N CYS A 230 -1.03 9.58 -30.08
CA CYS A 230 -0.93 9.00 -28.74
C CYS A 230 -0.14 7.70 -28.77
N THR A 231 0.50 7.38 -27.67
CA THR A 231 1.20 6.12 -27.43
C THR A 231 0.77 5.54 -26.10
N VAL A 232 0.89 4.23 -25.98
CA VAL A 232 0.64 3.52 -24.71
C VAL A 232 1.87 2.69 -24.36
N GLY A 233 2.34 2.86 -23.16
CA GLY A 233 3.55 2.22 -22.67
C GLY A 233 3.44 1.76 -21.22
N THR A 234 4.58 1.56 -20.62
CA THR A 234 4.70 1.12 -19.22
C THR A 234 5.16 2.26 -18.33
N ALA A 235 4.86 2.16 -17.05
CA ALA A 235 5.35 3.07 -16.01
C ALA A 235 6.08 2.29 -14.91
N ASP A 236 6.98 2.96 -14.20
CA ASP A 236 7.72 2.37 -13.07
C ASP A 236 6.92 2.47 -11.77
N ILE A 237 5.74 1.85 -11.81
CA ILE A 237 4.88 1.61 -10.66
C ILE A 237 4.60 0.11 -10.65
N PHE A 238 5.27 -0.62 -9.77
CA PHE A 238 5.26 -2.08 -9.74
C PHE A 238 4.21 -2.59 -8.78
N GLY A 239 3.37 -3.52 -9.23
CA GLY A 239 2.35 -4.15 -8.41
C GLY A 239 2.94 -5.19 -7.47
N CYS A 240 2.59 -5.12 -6.22
CA CYS A 240 2.98 -6.15 -5.27
C CYS A 240 2.23 -7.47 -5.53
N PRO A 241 2.90 -8.61 -5.37
CA PRO A 241 2.28 -9.90 -5.63
C PRO A 241 1.21 -10.26 -4.60
N LEU A 242 1.29 -9.67 -3.42
CA LEU A 242 0.38 -9.92 -2.30
C LEU A 242 -0.17 -8.60 -1.78
N ARG A 243 -1.42 -8.65 -1.35
CA ARG A 243 -2.09 -7.48 -0.78
C ARG A 243 -1.46 -7.08 0.54
N PHE A 244 -1.11 -5.82 0.68
CA PHE A 244 -0.74 -5.21 1.96
C PHE A 244 -1.58 -3.94 2.18
N ILE A 245 -2.22 -3.87 3.32
CA ILE A 245 -3.10 -2.77 3.71
C ILE A 245 -2.42 -1.76 4.62
N ASP A 246 -1.24 -2.11 5.10
CA ASP A 246 -0.42 -1.27 5.97
C ASP A 246 1.03 -1.34 5.50
N LYS A 247 1.71 -0.21 5.46
CA LYS A 247 3.13 -0.12 5.07
C LYS A 247 4.05 -0.89 6.02
N SER A 248 3.65 -1.09 7.27
CA SER A 248 4.41 -1.87 8.24
C SER A 248 4.57 -3.35 7.86
N TYR A 249 3.72 -3.86 6.98
CA TYR A 249 3.85 -5.22 6.44
C TYR A 249 4.99 -5.35 5.42
N VAL A 250 5.49 -4.24 4.91
CA VAL A 250 6.62 -4.22 4.00
C VAL A 250 7.89 -4.07 4.83
N VAL A 251 8.55 -5.20 5.07
CA VAL A 251 9.81 -5.25 5.85
C VAL A 251 10.93 -4.61 5.06
N ARG A 252 10.89 -4.76 3.74
CA ARG A 252 11.94 -4.25 2.86
C ARG A 252 11.42 -4.00 1.45
N TYR A 253 11.89 -2.94 0.83
CA TYR A 253 11.69 -2.60 -0.58
C TYR A 253 12.99 -2.11 -1.20
N GLY A 254 13.94 -3.04 -1.30
CA GLY A 254 15.27 -2.79 -1.86
C GLY A 254 15.21 -2.50 -3.35
N TRP A 255 15.93 -1.49 -3.79
CA TRP A 255 16.06 -1.08 -5.17
C TRP A 255 17.52 -1.06 -5.63
N ASN A 256 17.78 -0.92 -6.90
CA ASN A 256 19.08 -1.03 -7.55
C ASN A 256 19.63 -2.46 -7.52
N ASN A 257 20.37 -2.80 -6.47
CA ASN A 257 20.93 -4.14 -6.27
C ASN A 257 20.12 -5.00 -5.29
N GLY A 258 18.97 -4.48 -4.81
CA GLY A 258 18.13 -5.14 -3.83
C GLY A 258 18.70 -5.19 -2.41
N THR A 259 19.85 -4.57 -2.15
CA THR A 259 20.54 -4.66 -0.84
C THR A 259 20.27 -3.50 0.10
N ALA A 260 19.83 -2.36 -0.42
CA ALA A 260 19.45 -1.19 0.36
C ALA A 260 17.98 -0.84 0.11
N ASP A 261 17.32 -0.31 1.13
CA ASP A 261 15.96 0.20 0.99
C ASP A 261 15.95 1.48 0.16
N ASP A 262 14.94 1.62 -0.67
CA ASP A 262 14.69 2.83 -1.44
C ASP A 262 13.88 3.83 -0.60
N THR A 263 14.57 4.58 0.23
CA THR A 263 13.95 5.53 1.17
C THR A 263 13.19 6.68 0.52
N THR A 264 13.42 6.92 -0.78
CA THR A 264 12.73 7.96 -1.56
C THR A 264 11.70 7.38 -2.54
N GLY A 265 11.67 6.06 -2.71
CA GLY A 265 10.60 5.37 -3.42
C GLY A 265 9.26 5.46 -2.68
N THR A 266 8.18 5.29 -3.39
CA THR A 266 6.83 5.43 -2.85
C THR A 266 6.14 4.08 -2.77
N LEU A 267 5.81 3.65 -1.54
CA LEU A 267 4.89 2.55 -1.28
C LEU A 267 3.46 3.07 -1.20
N THR A 268 2.57 2.48 -1.99
CA THR A 268 1.13 2.74 -1.93
C THR A 268 0.43 1.47 -1.47
N VAL A 269 -0.28 1.55 -0.35
CA VAL A 269 -1.03 0.42 0.20
C VAL A 269 -2.17 0.02 -0.74
N ALA A 270 -2.67 -1.19 -0.54
CA ALA A 270 -3.83 -1.71 -1.26
C ALA A 270 -5.03 -0.77 -1.13
N ASP A 271 -5.73 -0.54 -2.22
CA ASP A 271 -7.01 0.15 -2.19
C ASP A 271 -8.03 -0.72 -1.46
N ASN A 272 -8.59 -0.18 -0.38
CA ASN A 272 -9.58 -0.86 0.46
C ASN A 272 -11.04 -0.61 0.02
N GLY A 273 -11.24 0.29 -0.93
CA GLY A 273 -12.54 0.55 -1.49
C GLY A 273 -13.05 -0.60 -2.36
N THR A 274 -14.25 -0.46 -2.86
CA THR A 274 -14.73 -1.30 -3.96
C THR A 274 -13.85 -1.02 -5.16
N ALA A 275 -13.23 -2.05 -5.70
CA ALA A 275 -12.39 -1.91 -6.88
C ALA A 275 -13.21 -1.34 -8.03
N ASN A 276 -12.69 -0.33 -8.71
CA ASN A 276 -13.28 0.28 -9.90
C ASN A 276 -12.17 0.75 -10.84
N THR A 277 -12.55 1.27 -12.00
CA THR A 277 -11.60 1.64 -13.06
C THR A 277 -10.76 2.88 -12.74
N THR A 278 -11.02 3.59 -11.65
CA THR A 278 -10.34 4.85 -11.30
C THR A 278 -9.59 4.82 -9.98
N THR A 279 -9.82 3.81 -9.14
CA THR A 279 -9.13 3.63 -7.86
C THR A 279 -7.73 3.03 -8.02
N GLY A 280 -7.03 2.89 -6.92
CA GLY A 280 -5.70 2.31 -6.88
C GLY A 280 -5.67 0.79 -7.08
N ASP A 281 -4.49 0.20 -7.01
CA ASP A 281 -4.29 -1.23 -7.10
C ASP A 281 -4.79 -1.93 -5.83
N VAL A 282 -5.50 -3.04 -6.01
CA VAL A 282 -6.10 -3.80 -4.89
C VAL A 282 -5.10 -4.57 -4.05
N ARG A 283 -3.83 -4.67 -4.48
CA ARG A 283 -2.74 -5.31 -3.72
C ARG A 283 -1.73 -4.32 -3.17
N GLY A 284 -1.66 -3.14 -3.77
CA GLY A 284 -0.67 -2.12 -3.47
C GLY A 284 0.50 -2.13 -4.45
N THR A 285 1.20 -1.02 -4.50
CA THR A 285 2.26 -0.78 -5.49
C THR A 285 3.50 -0.16 -4.86
N PHE A 286 4.61 -0.32 -5.56
CA PHE A 286 5.86 0.37 -5.28
C PHE A 286 6.33 1.14 -6.52
N ALA A 287 6.58 2.43 -6.35
CA ALA A 287 7.21 3.29 -7.34
C ALA A 287 8.64 3.62 -6.86
N PRO A 288 9.70 3.15 -7.55
CA PRO A 288 11.08 3.38 -7.12
C PRO A 288 11.51 4.84 -7.33
N SER A 289 12.56 5.24 -6.63
CA SER A 289 13.14 6.59 -6.71
C SER A 289 13.83 6.89 -8.04
N SER A 290 14.17 5.87 -8.82
CA SER A 290 14.81 6.00 -10.11
C SER A 290 14.27 4.99 -11.11
N ALA A 291 14.31 5.33 -12.39
CA ALA A 291 13.77 4.49 -13.45
C ALA A 291 14.43 3.11 -13.53
N ALA A 292 13.63 2.10 -13.85
CA ALA A 292 14.10 0.77 -14.21
C ALA A 292 14.91 0.81 -15.50
N ASP A 293 15.89 -0.07 -15.62
CA ASP A 293 16.84 -0.10 -16.73
C ASP A 293 17.14 -1.52 -17.24
N GLY A 294 16.46 -2.53 -16.71
CA GLY A 294 16.72 -3.93 -17.03
C GLY A 294 17.91 -4.54 -16.27
N ILE A 295 18.53 -3.78 -15.37
CA ILE A 295 19.68 -4.21 -14.55
C ILE A 295 19.36 -4.05 -13.06
N LYS A 296 18.67 -2.98 -12.70
CA LYS A 296 18.28 -2.69 -11.32
C LYS A 296 17.35 -3.78 -10.79
N ARG A 297 17.74 -4.34 -9.67
CA ARG A 297 17.03 -5.42 -9.00
C ARG A 297 16.10 -4.86 -7.94
N LEU A 298 14.85 -5.29 -7.99
CA LEU A 298 13.83 -5.00 -6.98
C LEU A 298 13.68 -6.22 -6.06
N VAL A 299 13.80 -6.00 -4.77
CA VAL A 299 13.49 -7.01 -3.75
C VAL A 299 12.49 -6.43 -2.76
N VAL A 300 11.27 -6.94 -2.77
CA VAL A 300 10.24 -6.60 -1.80
C VAL A 300 10.02 -7.78 -0.86
N THR A 301 10.16 -7.52 0.42
CA THR A 301 9.89 -8.50 1.48
C THR A 301 8.65 -8.06 2.23
N LEU A 302 7.64 -8.91 2.24
CA LEU A 302 6.37 -8.71 2.94
C LEU A 302 6.27 -9.69 4.10
N ALA A 303 6.01 -9.20 5.30
CA ALA A 303 5.65 -10.00 6.47
C ALA A 303 4.16 -9.81 6.74
N LEU A 304 3.35 -10.70 6.21
CA LEU A 304 1.89 -10.63 6.36
C LEU A 304 1.45 -11.38 7.61
N PRO A 305 0.57 -10.79 8.43
CA PRO A 305 -0.02 -11.49 9.55
C PRO A 305 -0.85 -12.68 9.09
N ALA A 306 -1.09 -13.64 9.97
CA ALA A 306 -2.00 -14.73 9.70
C ALA A 306 -3.37 -14.20 9.28
N ILE A 307 -3.94 -14.80 8.24
CA ILE A 307 -5.27 -14.42 7.77
C ILE A 307 -6.28 -14.68 8.89
N ALA A 308 -7.06 -13.67 9.25
CA ALA A 308 -8.16 -13.87 10.16
C ALA A 308 -9.15 -14.89 9.55
N VAL A 309 -9.45 -15.93 10.32
CA VAL A 309 -10.35 -17.00 9.88
C VAL A 309 -11.77 -16.48 9.85
N GLY A 310 -12.47 -16.68 8.73
CA GLY A 310 -13.86 -16.28 8.56
C GLY A 310 -14.15 -15.60 7.22
N PRO A 311 -15.42 -15.28 6.93
CA PRO A 311 -15.84 -14.70 5.65
C PRO A 311 -15.58 -13.19 5.59
N ASN A 312 -14.45 -12.73 6.00
CA ASN A 312 -14.18 -11.30 6.09
C ASN A 312 -13.44 -10.76 4.88
N ALA A 313 -13.78 -9.55 4.56
CA ALA A 313 -13.26 -8.78 3.44
C ALA A 313 -11.80 -8.32 3.64
N THR A 314 -11.17 -8.62 4.76
CA THR A 314 -9.83 -8.14 5.11
C THR A 314 -8.72 -9.16 4.86
N ARG A 315 -8.91 -10.06 3.90
CA ARG A 315 -7.90 -11.05 3.56
C ARG A 315 -6.64 -10.39 3.02
N GLN A 316 -5.51 -10.84 3.54
CA GLN A 316 -4.19 -10.51 3.02
C GLN A 316 -3.78 -11.52 1.94
N GLY A 317 -2.80 -11.20 1.14
CA GLY A 317 -2.28 -12.08 0.12
C GLY A 317 -3.08 -12.08 -1.18
N ALA A 318 -3.06 -13.20 -1.90
CA ALA A 318 -3.67 -13.33 -3.22
C ALA A 318 -5.17 -13.65 -3.16
N LEU A 319 -5.58 -14.43 -2.16
CA LEU A 319 -6.96 -14.92 -2.06
C LEU A 319 -7.93 -13.85 -1.54
N GLY A 320 -9.10 -13.79 -2.14
CA GLY A 320 -10.16 -12.85 -1.74
C GLY A 320 -9.93 -11.41 -2.17
N VAL A 321 -8.99 -11.20 -3.06
CA VAL A 321 -8.75 -9.91 -3.72
C VAL A 321 -9.44 -9.93 -5.07
N THR A 322 -10.32 -8.96 -5.33
CA THR A 322 -11.06 -8.84 -6.59
C THR A 322 -10.64 -7.55 -7.29
N GLN A 323 -10.30 -7.67 -8.56
CA GLN A 323 -10.04 -6.53 -9.45
C GLN A 323 -11.35 -5.95 -9.99
N ALA A 324 -11.29 -4.75 -10.55
CA ALA A 324 -12.39 -4.10 -11.27
C ALA A 324 -12.08 -3.98 -12.74
#